data_21865e8b02e36cccf94fe5f0309b5451
#
_entry.id   21865e8b02e36cccf94fe5f0309b5451
#
_cell.length_a   1.000
_cell.length_b   1.000
_cell.length_c   1.000
_cell.angle_alpha   90.00
_cell.angle_beta   90.00
_cell.angle_gamma   90.00
#
_symmetry.space_group_name_H-M   'P 1'
#
loop_
_entity.id
_entity.type
_entity.pdbx_description
1 polymer ?
#
loop_
_entity_poly.entity_id
_entity_poly.type
_entity_poly.pdbx_seq_one_letter_code
_entity_poly.pdbx_strand_id
1 'polypeptide(L)'
;HRDLHSFPTRRSSDLLDNFDLKACEAAGVKVVNTPDANTRAVVEYVFALLADATRPRVFLDRAIDAKRWNAMRRELVGERELNEMVMGIYGFGRIGSAVARVASAMEMETIYHDIREIPEHERHGARPVSRDELLKSADVLTVHVDGRPENRGLLDARAFSLMRETVIFINTSRGFIVDAAALDAFMRGHERAMALIDVHEPEPFDASYPLLGLKNVHLSAHLASGTRRAKENMSWVVRDVWRELEGAKT
;
A
#
# COMPACT_ATOMS: atom_id res chain seq x y z
N HIS A 1 -39.48 -13.14 -16.86
CA HIS A 1 -38.29 -13.41 -16.03
C HIS A 1 -37.14 -12.61 -16.59
N ARG A 2 -36.87 -11.42 -16.04
CA ARG A 2 -35.59 -10.72 -16.27
C ARG A 2 -34.61 -11.28 -15.27
N ASP A 3 -33.50 -11.82 -15.78
CA ASP A 3 -32.40 -12.34 -14.96
C ASP A 3 -31.89 -11.28 -13.99
N LEU A 4 -32.16 -11.47 -12.71
CA LEU A 4 -31.66 -10.66 -11.61
C LEU A 4 -30.16 -10.89 -11.32
N HIS A 5 -29.46 -11.61 -12.21
CA HIS A 5 -28.04 -11.96 -12.05
C HIS A 5 -27.07 -10.97 -12.70
N SER A 6 -27.53 -9.87 -13.29
CA SER A 6 -26.67 -8.86 -13.93
C SER A 6 -26.51 -7.57 -13.14
N PHE A 7 -26.81 -7.56 -11.85
CA PHE A 7 -26.33 -6.46 -11.03
C PHE A 7 -24.83 -6.65 -10.81
N PRO A 8 -23.98 -5.69 -11.22
CA PRO A 8 -22.57 -5.76 -10.90
C PRO A 8 -22.43 -5.92 -9.39
N THR A 9 -21.76 -6.98 -8.98
CA THR A 9 -21.44 -7.22 -7.57
C THR A 9 -20.79 -5.96 -7.02
N ARG A 10 -21.49 -5.29 -6.10
CA ARG A 10 -21.02 -4.08 -5.46
C ARG A 10 -19.72 -4.38 -4.74
N ARG A 11 -18.60 -4.04 -5.34
CA ARG A 11 -17.38 -3.82 -4.58
C ARG A 11 -17.41 -2.35 -4.15
N SER A 12 -17.78 -2.12 -2.91
CA SER A 12 -17.66 -0.83 -2.27
C SER A 12 -16.18 -0.48 -2.17
N SER A 13 -15.70 0.45 -2.97
CA SER A 13 -14.32 0.91 -2.87
C SER A 13 -14.16 2.26 -3.56
N ASP A 14 -13.10 2.94 -3.22
CA ASP A 14 -12.47 4.01 -3.97
C ASP A 14 -11.97 3.52 -5.36
N LEU A 15 -12.19 2.25 -5.69
CA LEU A 15 -11.70 1.54 -6.87
C LEU A 15 -12.55 1.91 -8.09
N LEU A 16 -11.93 2.64 -9.03
CA LEU A 16 -12.49 2.91 -10.35
C LEU A 16 -11.93 1.96 -11.42
N ASP A 17 -10.91 1.18 -11.09
CA ASP A 17 -10.16 0.29 -11.99
C ASP A 17 -11.03 -0.82 -12.61
N ASN A 18 -12.15 -1.15 -11.98
CA ASN A 18 -13.08 -2.17 -12.46
C ASN A 18 -14.19 -1.61 -13.38
N PHE A 19 -14.13 -0.31 -13.69
CA PHE A 19 -15.11 0.35 -14.55
C PHE A 19 -14.43 0.87 -15.82
N ASP A 20 -15.02 0.59 -16.97
CA ASP A 20 -14.70 1.32 -18.19
C ASP A 20 -15.34 2.72 -18.11
N LEU A 21 -14.58 3.67 -17.55
CA LEU A 21 -15.04 5.03 -17.32
C LEU A 21 -15.43 5.73 -18.65
N LYS A 22 -14.73 5.41 -19.75
CA LYS A 22 -15.03 5.97 -21.08
C LYS A 22 -16.37 5.43 -21.61
N ALA A 23 -16.59 4.13 -21.45
CA ALA A 23 -17.88 3.53 -21.83
C ALA A 23 -19.02 4.06 -20.95
N CYS A 24 -18.79 4.24 -19.64
CA CYS A 24 -19.76 4.84 -18.72
C CYS A 24 -20.12 6.27 -19.16
N GLU A 25 -19.13 7.10 -19.44
CA GLU A 25 -19.32 8.48 -19.91
C GLU A 25 -20.07 8.52 -21.23
N ALA A 26 -19.67 7.70 -22.21
CA ALA A 26 -20.35 7.60 -23.51
C ALA A 26 -21.81 7.14 -23.39
N ALA A 27 -22.14 6.34 -22.39
CA ALA A 27 -23.50 5.87 -22.10
C ALA A 27 -24.29 6.83 -21.18
N GLY A 28 -23.72 7.96 -20.77
CA GLY A 28 -24.34 8.89 -19.81
C GLY A 28 -24.49 8.30 -18.39
N VAL A 29 -23.68 7.29 -18.05
CA VAL A 29 -23.70 6.64 -16.74
C VAL A 29 -22.73 7.34 -15.80
N LYS A 30 -23.25 7.94 -14.72
CA LYS A 30 -22.42 8.57 -13.69
C LYS A 30 -21.85 7.52 -12.73
N VAL A 31 -20.53 7.54 -12.56
CA VAL A 31 -19.82 6.68 -11.60
C VAL A 31 -19.59 7.46 -10.31
N VAL A 32 -19.97 6.88 -9.18
CA VAL A 32 -19.80 7.46 -7.84
C VAL A 32 -18.94 6.54 -6.99
N ASN A 33 -17.97 7.10 -6.29
CA ASN A 33 -17.07 6.36 -5.39
C ASN A 33 -16.93 7.07 -4.03
N THR A 34 -16.27 6.40 -3.07
CA THR A 34 -16.02 6.90 -1.71
C THR A 34 -14.51 7.06 -1.47
N PRO A 35 -13.90 8.12 -1.99
CA PRO A 35 -12.44 8.23 -2.09
C PRO A 35 -11.68 8.24 -0.76
N ASP A 36 -12.33 8.64 0.36
CA ASP A 36 -11.69 8.76 1.67
C ASP A 36 -12.05 7.63 2.65
N ALA A 37 -12.87 6.69 2.20
CA ALA A 37 -13.51 5.71 3.07
C ALA A 37 -12.53 4.80 3.82
N ASN A 38 -11.38 4.49 3.22
CA ASN A 38 -10.39 3.53 3.72
C ASN A 38 -9.01 4.16 4.02
N THR A 39 -8.80 5.44 3.73
CA THR A 39 -7.50 6.11 3.87
C THR A 39 -6.85 5.81 5.22
N ARG A 40 -7.59 5.97 6.33
CA ARG A 40 -7.08 5.73 7.67
C ARG A 40 -6.66 4.28 7.90
N ALA A 41 -7.49 3.34 7.47
CA ALA A 41 -7.21 1.91 7.64
C ALA A 41 -5.92 1.50 6.91
N VAL A 42 -5.73 1.99 5.68
CA VAL A 42 -4.52 1.70 4.90
C VAL A 42 -3.27 2.29 5.57
N VAL A 43 -3.34 3.53 6.06
CA VAL A 43 -2.21 4.16 6.79
C VAL A 43 -1.84 3.36 8.03
N GLU A 44 -2.82 2.97 8.85
CA GLU A 44 -2.59 2.15 10.05
C GLU A 44 -1.95 0.80 9.70
N TYR A 45 -2.39 0.18 8.59
CA TYR A 45 -1.84 -1.09 8.12
C TYR A 45 -0.39 -0.96 7.65
N VAL A 46 -0.05 0.10 6.90
CA VAL A 46 1.33 0.39 6.48
C VAL A 46 2.27 0.47 7.70
N PHE A 47 1.87 1.21 8.73
CA PHE A 47 2.70 1.33 9.94
C PHE A 47 2.72 0.06 10.79
N ALA A 48 1.64 -0.74 10.79
CA ALA A 48 1.64 -2.06 11.43
C ALA A 48 2.64 -3.00 10.75
N LEU A 49 2.62 -3.07 9.41
CA LEU A 49 3.60 -3.84 8.63
C LEU A 49 5.03 -3.38 8.88
N LEU A 50 5.27 -2.07 8.85
CA LEU A 50 6.60 -1.49 9.10
C LEU A 50 7.09 -1.81 10.51
N ALA A 51 6.22 -1.67 11.51
CA ALA A 51 6.58 -1.97 12.90
C ALA A 51 6.91 -3.46 13.11
N ASP A 52 6.15 -4.37 12.50
CA ASP A 52 6.44 -5.81 12.56
C ASP A 52 7.73 -6.18 11.82
N ALA A 53 8.04 -5.51 10.71
CA ALA A 53 9.26 -5.72 9.94
C ALA A 53 10.52 -5.26 10.69
N THR A 54 10.44 -4.10 11.38
CA THR A 54 11.58 -3.50 12.08
C THR A 54 11.74 -3.98 13.53
N ARG A 55 10.65 -4.35 14.19
CA ARG A 55 10.59 -4.78 15.59
C ARG A 55 9.70 -6.02 15.75
N PRO A 56 10.15 -7.19 15.29
CA PRO A 56 9.39 -8.43 15.37
C PRO A 56 9.02 -8.75 16.82
N ARG A 57 7.76 -9.11 17.05
CA ARG A 57 7.21 -9.38 18.38
C ARG A 57 7.11 -10.87 18.61
N VAL A 58 7.56 -11.32 19.76
CA VAL A 58 7.38 -12.70 20.22
C VAL A 58 6.63 -12.67 21.55
N PHE A 59 5.53 -13.39 21.61
CA PHE A 59 4.70 -13.53 22.81
C PHE A 59 5.02 -14.85 23.49
N LEU A 60 5.25 -14.79 24.81
CA LEU A 60 5.49 -15.98 25.62
C LEU A 60 4.15 -16.54 26.12
N ASP A 61 3.88 -17.81 25.83
CA ASP A 61 2.72 -18.57 26.29
C ASP A 61 3.02 -19.43 27.52
N ARG A 62 4.30 -19.51 27.93
CA ARG A 62 4.79 -20.29 29.06
C ARG A 62 6.08 -19.69 29.63
N ALA A 63 6.42 -20.09 30.84
CA ALA A 63 7.73 -19.77 31.42
C ALA A 63 8.88 -20.38 30.59
N ILE A 64 9.95 -19.62 30.42
CA ILE A 64 11.19 -20.05 29.78
C ILE A 64 12.35 -19.85 30.73
N ASP A 65 13.43 -20.59 30.53
CA ASP A 65 14.63 -20.47 31.34
C ASP A 65 15.44 -19.19 31.03
N ALA A 66 16.37 -18.86 31.90
CA ALA A 66 17.23 -17.67 31.79
C ALA A 66 18.08 -17.69 30.50
N LYS A 67 18.50 -18.87 30.04
CA LYS A 67 19.32 -18.99 28.81
C LYS A 67 18.49 -18.58 27.58
N ARG A 68 17.26 -19.13 27.43
CA ARG A 68 16.36 -18.78 26.32
C ARG A 68 15.91 -17.32 26.41
N TRP A 69 15.58 -16.83 27.62
CA TRP A 69 15.25 -15.42 27.83
C TRP A 69 16.35 -14.49 27.32
N ASN A 70 17.60 -14.73 27.72
CA ASN A 70 18.71 -13.90 27.28
C ASN A 70 19.06 -14.06 25.79
N ALA A 71 18.85 -15.24 25.21
CA ALA A 71 19.01 -15.46 23.78
C ALA A 71 18.01 -14.62 22.98
N MET A 72 16.72 -14.67 23.33
CA MET A 72 15.67 -13.87 22.65
C MET A 72 15.95 -12.37 22.72
N ARG A 73 16.41 -11.85 23.86
CA ARG A 73 16.74 -10.43 24.00
C ARG A 73 17.89 -9.98 23.09
N ARG A 74 18.78 -10.88 22.70
CA ARG A 74 19.84 -10.59 21.72
C ARG A 74 19.39 -10.78 20.28
N GLU A 75 18.61 -11.83 20.03
CA GLU A 75 18.12 -12.19 18.69
C GLU A 75 17.09 -11.18 18.14
N LEU A 76 16.30 -10.56 19.03
CA LEU A 76 15.20 -9.66 18.66
C LEU A 76 15.53 -8.17 18.81
N VAL A 77 16.80 -7.81 18.76
CA VAL A 77 17.23 -6.41 18.70
C VAL A 77 16.99 -5.88 17.29
N GLY A 78 16.20 -4.82 17.18
CA GLY A 78 16.05 -4.10 15.89
C GLY A 78 17.37 -3.41 15.50
N GLU A 79 17.72 -3.47 14.23
CA GLU A 79 18.98 -2.88 13.74
C GLU A 79 18.98 -1.35 13.78
N ARG A 80 17.82 -0.73 13.56
CA ARG A 80 17.63 0.74 13.46
C ARG A 80 16.32 1.15 14.10
N GLU A 81 16.25 2.37 14.60
CA GLU A 81 15.01 3.04 14.96
C GLU A 81 14.39 3.69 13.73
N LEU A 82 13.06 3.97 13.75
CA LEU A 82 12.37 4.51 12.58
C LEU A 82 12.86 5.91 12.22
N ASN A 83 13.22 6.74 13.18
CA ASN A 83 13.78 8.07 12.97
C ASN A 83 15.19 8.08 12.33
N GLU A 84 15.85 6.93 12.27
CA GLU A 84 17.13 6.74 11.56
C GLU A 84 16.92 6.30 10.09
N MET A 85 15.64 6.15 9.65
CA MET A 85 15.29 5.62 8.35
C MET A 85 14.58 6.69 7.50
N VAL A 86 14.88 6.70 6.20
CA VAL A 86 14.20 7.56 5.22
C VAL A 86 12.94 6.87 4.72
N MET A 87 11.78 7.48 5.00
CA MET A 87 10.50 7.06 4.44
C MET A 87 10.32 7.65 3.04
N GLY A 88 10.36 6.81 2.01
CA GLY A 88 10.05 7.15 0.63
C GLY A 88 8.60 6.84 0.30
N ILE A 89 7.86 7.83 -0.21
CA ILE A 89 6.45 7.70 -0.57
C ILE A 89 6.29 7.87 -2.07
N TYR A 90 5.88 6.82 -2.76
CA TYR A 90 5.61 6.85 -4.19
C TYR A 90 4.10 7.05 -4.44
N GLY A 91 3.73 8.25 -4.85
CA GLY A 91 2.35 8.72 -4.93
C GLY A 91 1.92 9.48 -3.66
N PHE A 92 1.72 10.79 -3.79
CA PHE A 92 1.42 11.68 -2.68
C PHE A 92 -0.04 12.15 -2.73
N GLY A 93 -0.95 11.18 -2.92
CA GLY A 93 -2.39 11.37 -2.82
C GLY A 93 -2.87 11.39 -1.36
N ARG A 94 -4.15 11.11 -1.15
CA ARG A 94 -4.76 11.06 0.20
C ARG A 94 -4.03 10.13 1.16
N ILE A 95 -3.72 8.91 0.71
CA ILE A 95 -3.01 7.92 1.54
C ILE A 95 -1.56 8.35 1.75
N GLY A 96 -0.83 8.70 0.67
CA GLY A 96 0.57 9.09 0.76
C GLY A 96 0.81 10.30 1.67
N SER A 97 -0.02 11.35 1.57
CA SER A 97 0.08 12.51 2.45
C SER A 97 -0.27 12.17 3.92
N ALA A 98 -1.23 11.28 4.14
CA ALA A 98 -1.56 10.81 5.48
C ALA A 98 -0.45 9.92 6.08
N VAL A 99 0.25 9.11 5.26
CA VAL A 99 1.46 8.38 5.66
C VAL A 99 2.56 9.36 6.05
N ALA A 100 2.82 10.41 5.24
CA ALA A 100 3.81 11.43 5.55
C ALA A 100 3.56 12.09 6.91
N ARG A 101 2.30 12.42 7.21
CA ARG A 101 1.91 13.01 8.50
C ARG A 101 2.24 12.09 9.68
N VAL A 102 2.02 10.78 9.56
CA VAL A 102 2.34 9.82 10.62
C VAL A 102 3.85 9.61 10.72
N ALA A 103 4.56 9.50 9.58
CA ALA A 103 6.02 9.39 9.54
C ALA A 103 6.70 10.59 10.21
N SER A 104 6.20 11.81 9.96
CA SER A 104 6.66 13.03 10.63
C SER A 104 6.47 12.97 12.15
N ALA A 105 5.32 12.44 12.63
CA ALA A 105 5.09 12.26 14.07
C ALA A 105 5.99 11.18 14.70
N MET A 106 6.56 10.28 13.90
CA MET A 106 7.57 9.29 14.29
C MET A 106 9.00 9.78 14.03
N GLU A 107 9.16 11.08 13.73
CA GLU A 107 10.44 11.75 13.50
C GLU A 107 11.26 11.18 12.32
N MET A 108 10.61 10.49 11.38
CA MET A 108 11.26 9.96 10.18
C MET A 108 11.56 11.08 9.18
N GLU A 109 12.75 11.07 8.56
CA GLU A 109 12.94 11.83 7.33
C GLU A 109 12.01 11.29 6.25
N THR A 110 11.21 12.16 5.61
CA THR A 110 10.22 11.75 4.61
C THR A 110 10.50 12.44 3.28
N ILE A 111 10.61 11.64 2.22
CA ILE A 111 10.73 12.09 0.83
C ILE A 111 9.58 11.50 0.01
N TYR A 112 9.16 12.19 -1.05
CA TYR A 112 8.10 11.67 -1.90
C TYR A 112 8.32 12.01 -3.38
N HIS A 113 7.70 11.19 -4.24
CA HIS A 113 7.53 11.47 -5.66
C HIS A 113 6.06 11.39 -6.03
N ASP A 114 5.56 12.39 -6.73
CA ASP A 114 4.23 12.43 -7.36
C ASP A 114 4.34 13.12 -8.71
N ILE A 115 3.45 12.79 -9.64
CA ILE A 115 3.36 13.47 -10.95
C ILE A 115 2.76 14.88 -10.83
N ARG A 116 2.08 15.17 -9.72
CA ARG A 116 1.49 16.47 -9.42
C ARG A 116 2.46 17.28 -8.56
N GLU A 117 2.41 18.59 -8.70
CA GLU A 117 3.01 19.50 -7.73
C GLU A 117 2.13 19.58 -6.49
N ILE A 118 2.70 19.31 -5.32
CA ILE A 118 2.00 19.35 -4.05
C ILE A 118 2.36 20.65 -3.32
N PRO A 119 1.37 21.46 -2.90
CA PRO A 119 1.63 22.68 -2.14
C PRO A 119 2.39 22.38 -0.83
N GLU A 120 3.28 23.27 -0.43
CA GLU A 120 4.15 23.06 0.73
C GLU A 120 3.38 22.74 2.02
N HIS A 121 2.27 23.44 2.26
CA HIS A 121 1.43 23.25 3.43
C HIS A 121 0.72 21.90 3.50
N GLU A 122 0.65 21.15 2.38
CA GLU A 122 0.07 19.80 2.29
C GLU A 122 1.13 18.69 2.41
N ARG A 123 2.42 19.03 2.41
CA ARG A 123 3.54 18.05 2.40
C ARG A 123 3.80 17.41 3.76
N HIS A 124 3.28 17.95 4.85
CA HIS A 124 3.52 17.47 6.22
C HIS A 124 5.01 17.28 6.55
N GLY A 125 5.87 18.17 6.03
CA GLY A 125 7.32 18.10 6.20
C GLY A 125 8.05 17.20 5.20
N ALA A 126 7.34 16.47 4.34
CA ALA A 126 7.97 15.64 3.32
C ALA A 126 8.58 16.46 2.19
N ARG A 127 9.77 16.07 1.73
CA ARG A 127 10.52 16.74 0.67
C ARG A 127 10.22 16.09 -0.70
N PRO A 128 9.83 16.88 -1.73
CA PRO A 128 9.66 16.36 -3.09
C PRO A 128 11.02 15.99 -3.69
N VAL A 129 11.05 14.87 -4.40
CA VAL A 129 12.26 14.38 -5.08
C VAL A 129 11.92 13.80 -6.45
N SER A 130 12.92 13.61 -7.30
CA SER A 130 12.76 12.86 -8.54
C SER A 130 12.45 11.38 -8.24
N ARG A 131 11.85 10.67 -9.22
CA ARG A 131 11.60 9.22 -9.12
C ARG A 131 12.87 8.44 -8.77
N ASP A 132 13.95 8.71 -9.49
CA ASP A 132 15.19 7.99 -9.30
C ASP A 132 15.84 8.29 -7.95
N GLU A 133 15.73 9.52 -7.45
CA GLU A 133 16.20 9.89 -6.10
C GLU A 133 15.39 9.19 -5.02
N LEU A 134 14.05 9.14 -5.17
CA LEU A 134 13.17 8.40 -4.26
C LEU A 134 13.63 6.94 -4.12
N LEU A 135 13.80 6.25 -5.26
CA LEU A 135 14.18 4.84 -5.29
C LEU A 135 15.55 4.59 -4.65
N LYS A 136 16.54 5.48 -4.89
CA LYS A 136 17.90 5.34 -4.36
C LYS A 136 18.03 5.67 -2.87
N SER A 137 17.20 6.58 -2.39
CA SER A 137 17.38 7.16 -1.05
C SER A 137 16.50 6.53 0.03
N ALA A 138 15.37 5.91 -0.36
CA ALA A 138 14.44 5.33 0.59
C ALA A 138 15.02 4.10 1.31
N ASP A 139 14.97 4.09 2.64
CA ASP A 139 15.15 2.89 3.46
C ASP A 139 13.83 2.11 3.54
N VAL A 140 12.70 2.81 3.59
CA VAL A 140 11.35 2.28 3.48
C VAL A 140 10.69 2.91 2.27
N LEU A 141 10.30 2.12 1.28
CA LEU A 141 9.56 2.59 0.11
C LEU A 141 8.12 2.09 0.17
N THR A 142 7.17 3.00 0.29
CA THR A 142 5.74 2.66 0.29
C THR A 142 5.02 3.25 -0.92
N VAL A 143 4.17 2.42 -1.56
CA VAL A 143 3.53 2.74 -2.84
C VAL A 143 2.07 3.10 -2.64
N HIS A 144 1.68 4.30 -3.11
CA HIS A 144 0.32 4.85 -2.99
C HIS A 144 -0.16 5.54 -4.28
N VAL A 145 0.36 5.11 -5.42
CA VAL A 145 -0.17 5.55 -6.72
C VAL A 145 -1.52 4.89 -7.00
N ASP A 146 -2.32 5.51 -7.84
CA ASP A 146 -3.64 5.00 -8.20
C ASP A 146 -3.59 3.82 -9.21
N GLY A 147 -4.74 3.18 -9.42
CA GLY A 147 -4.91 2.01 -10.28
C GLY A 147 -5.09 2.34 -11.77
N ARG A 148 -4.64 3.50 -12.28
CA ARG A 148 -4.72 3.80 -13.72
C ARG A 148 -3.85 2.85 -14.54
N PRO A 149 -4.27 2.51 -15.78
CA PRO A 149 -3.54 1.57 -16.64
C PRO A 149 -2.09 1.96 -16.91
N GLU A 150 -1.79 3.26 -16.94
CA GLU A 150 -0.44 3.80 -17.17
C GLU A 150 0.55 3.46 -16.05
N ASN A 151 0.06 3.11 -14.87
CA ASN A 151 0.86 2.68 -13.74
C ASN A 151 1.20 1.18 -13.77
N ARG A 152 0.73 0.42 -14.77
CA ARG A 152 1.07 -1.00 -14.91
C ARG A 152 2.57 -1.18 -15.15
N GLY A 153 3.20 -2.01 -14.31
CA GLY A 153 4.64 -2.27 -14.38
C GLY A 153 5.51 -1.05 -14.07
N LEU A 154 4.97 -0.06 -13.35
CA LEU A 154 5.70 1.15 -12.95
C LEU A 154 6.97 0.82 -12.17
N LEU A 155 6.95 -0.26 -11.37
CA LEU A 155 8.10 -0.80 -10.64
C LEU A 155 8.57 -2.08 -11.35
N ASP A 156 9.41 -1.87 -12.35
CA ASP A 156 10.08 -2.87 -13.17
C ASP A 156 11.49 -3.23 -12.64
N ALA A 157 12.22 -4.06 -13.37
CA ALA A 157 13.58 -4.47 -13.01
C ALA A 157 14.55 -3.27 -12.87
N ARG A 158 14.38 -2.22 -13.71
CA ARG A 158 15.18 -1.01 -13.59
C ARG A 158 14.86 -0.26 -12.29
N ALA A 159 13.59 -0.18 -11.93
CA ALA A 159 13.20 0.47 -10.68
C ALA A 159 13.81 -0.25 -9.47
N PHE A 160 13.72 -1.59 -9.43
CA PHE A 160 14.33 -2.38 -8.36
C PHE A 160 15.85 -2.27 -8.32
N SER A 161 16.53 -2.22 -9.47
CA SER A 161 17.98 -2.04 -9.52
C SER A 161 18.49 -0.70 -8.96
N LEU A 162 17.63 0.28 -8.79
CA LEU A 162 17.93 1.56 -8.16
C LEU A 162 17.76 1.55 -6.64
N MET A 163 17.00 0.59 -6.11
CA MET A 163 16.68 0.54 -4.68
C MET A 163 17.89 0.09 -3.85
N ARG A 164 17.85 0.40 -2.57
CA ARG A 164 18.86 -0.08 -1.61
C ARG A 164 18.74 -1.59 -1.41
N GLU A 165 19.85 -2.27 -1.25
CA GLU A 165 19.93 -3.71 -0.96
C GLU A 165 19.30 -4.10 0.39
N THR A 166 18.91 -3.12 1.19
CA THR A 166 18.28 -3.29 2.51
C THR A 166 16.91 -2.65 2.61
N VAL A 167 16.30 -2.31 1.46
CA VAL A 167 15.01 -1.61 1.42
C VAL A 167 13.90 -2.45 2.05
N ILE A 168 13.03 -1.79 2.81
CA ILE A 168 11.72 -2.34 3.18
C ILE A 168 10.71 -1.79 2.16
N PHE A 169 10.28 -2.66 1.25
CA PHE A 169 9.34 -2.32 0.18
C PHE A 169 7.91 -2.68 0.59
N ILE A 170 6.99 -1.71 0.58
CA ILE A 170 5.59 -1.89 0.99
C ILE A 170 4.67 -1.55 -0.18
N ASN A 171 3.83 -2.50 -0.60
CA ASN A 171 2.79 -2.25 -1.59
C ASN A 171 1.40 -2.60 -1.05
N THR A 172 0.62 -1.56 -0.75
CA THR A 172 -0.80 -1.62 -0.37
C THR A 172 -1.69 -0.90 -1.39
N SER A 173 -1.18 -0.68 -2.61
CA SER A 173 -1.87 0.04 -3.69
C SER A 173 -2.55 -0.94 -4.67
N ARG A 174 -1.83 -1.40 -5.71
CA ARG A 174 -2.32 -2.40 -6.68
C ARG A 174 -1.21 -3.37 -7.06
N GLY A 175 -1.57 -4.65 -7.29
CA GLY A 175 -0.62 -5.69 -7.66
C GLY A 175 0.07 -5.39 -8.99
N PHE A 176 -0.67 -5.00 -10.01
CA PHE A 176 -0.17 -4.77 -11.37
C PHE A 176 0.81 -3.59 -11.51
N ILE A 177 0.98 -2.76 -10.47
CA ILE A 177 1.98 -1.69 -10.45
C ILE A 177 3.39 -2.26 -10.38
N VAL A 178 3.54 -3.43 -9.80
CA VAL A 178 4.79 -4.14 -9.58
C VAL A 178 4.93 -5.27 -10.62
N ASP A 179 6.06 -5.32 -11.30
CA ASP A 179 6.48 -6.53 -12.00
C ASP A 179 6.91 -7.58 -10.95
N ALA A 180 6.07 -8.58 -10.73
CA ALA A 180 6.29 -9.59 -9.70
C ALA A 180 7.55 -10.46 -9.97
N ALA A 181 7.90 -10.68 -11.26
CA ALA A 181 9.11 -11.42 -11.62
C ALA A 181 10.38 -10.59 -11.35
N ALA A 182 10.32 -9.28 -11.60
CA ALA A 182 11.42 -8.37 -11.28
C ALA A 182 11.61 -8.24 -9.76
N LEU A 183 10.52 -8.18 -8.99
CA LEU A 183 10.59 -8.18 -7.53
C LEU A 183 11.14 -9.50 -6.99
N ASP A 184 10.72 -10.66 -7.52
CA ASP A 184 11.27 -11.98 -7.15
C ASP A 184 12.79 -12.02 -7.35
N ALA A 185 13.26 -11.60 -8.56
CA ALA A 185 14.69 -11.57 -8.86
C ALA A 185 15.47 -10.64 -7.90
N PHE A 186 14.92 -9.47 -7.59
CA PHE A 186 15.53 -8.54 -6.64
C PHE A 186 15.60 -9.13 -5.23
N MET A 187 14.50 -9.69 -4.73
CA MET A 187 14.44 -10.24 -3.37
C MET A 187 15.36 -11.46 -3.17
N ARG A 188 15.53 -12.30 -4.21
CA ARG A 188 16.49 -13.41 -4.20
C ARG A 188 17.94 -12.94 -4.16
N GLY A 189 18.25 -11.80 -4.79
CA GLY A 189 19.58 -11.21 -4.81
C GLY A 189 19.94 -10.42 -3.54
N HIS A 190 18.95 -10.06 -2.71
CA HIS A 190 19.14 -9.13 -1.58
C HIS A 190 18.43 -9.65 -0.32
N GLU A 191 19.09 -10.58 0.39
CA GLU A 191 18.52 -11.24 1.59
C GLU A 191 18.19 -10.26 2.74
N ARG A 192 18.81 -9.07 2.76
CA ARG A 192 18.55 -8.02 3.76
C ARG A 192 17.42 -7.08 3.37
N ALA A 193 16.94 -7.13 2.12
CA ALA A 193 15.73 -6.44 1.72
C ALA A 193 14.51 -7.19 2.23
N MET A 194 13.40 -6.48 2.42
CA MET A 194 12.12 -7.07 2.81
C MET A 194 11.01 -6.51 1.92
N ALA A 195 10.09 -7.36 1.46
CA ALA A 195 8.90 -6.92 0.73
C ALA A 195 7.63 -7.31 1.50
N LEU A 196 6.76 -6.32 1.71
CA LEU A 196 5.49 -6.43 2.43
C LEU A 196 4.38 -6.11 1.44
N ILE A 197 3.75 -7.15 0.89
CA ILE A 197 2.88 -7.06 -0.28
C ILE A 197 1.46 -7.47 0.11
N ASP A 198 0.54 -6.51 0.06
CA ASP A 198 -0.88 -6.74 0.38
C ASP A 198 -1.76 -6.93 -0.85
N VAL A 199 -1.25 -6.57 -2.03
CA VAL A 199 -1.98 -6.58 -3.31
C VAL A 199 -1.22 -7.34 -4.38
N HIS A 200 -1.94 -8.08 -5.23
CA HIS A 200 -1.33 -9.04 -6.16
C HIS A 200 -1.94 -8.94 -7.57
N GLU A 201 -1.29 -9.56 -8.53
CA GLU A 201 -1.80 -9.77 -9.88
C GLU A 201 -1.48 -11.21 -10.32
N PRO A 202 -2.46 -12.09 -10.49
CA PRO A 202 -3.89 -11.90 -10.20
C PRO A 202 -4.25 -11.94 -8.71
N GLU A 203 -5.47 -11.56 -8.37
CA GLU A 203 -6.07 -11.75 -7.05
C GLU A 203 -7.35 -12.61 -7.16
N PRO A 204 -7.41 -13.78 -6.50
CA PRO A 204 -6.32 -14.45 -5.78
C PRO A 204 -5.24 -14.99 -6.72
N PHE A 205 -4.01 -15.11 -6.22
CA PHE A 205 -2.92 -15.77 -6.91
C PHE A 205 -2.94 -17.30 -6.67
N ASP A 206 -2.31 -18.05 -7.56
CA ASP A 206 -2.17 -19.52 -7.45
C ASP A 206 -0.76 -19.95 -6.99
N ALA A 207 -0.52 -21.26 -6.98
CA ALA A 207 0.75 -21.85 -6.52
C ALA A 207 1.97 -21.49 -7.40
N SER A 208 1.76 -20.92 -8.59
CA SER A 208 2.84 -20.47 -9.48
C SER A 208 3.30 -19.05 -9.22
N TYR A 209 2.68 -18.34 -8.26
CA TYR A 209 3.00 -16.95 -7.98
C TYR A 209 4.47 -16.78 -7.58
N PRO A 210 5.26 -15.95 -8.30
CA PRO A 210 6.72 -15.95 -8.17
C PRO A 210 7.23 -15.55 -6.78
N LEU A 211 6.46 -14.78 -6.03
CA LEU A 211 6.86 -14.31 -4.70
C LEU A 211 6.63 -15.33 -3.57
N LEU A 212 6.04 -16.49 -3.88
CA LEU A 212 5.82 -17.54 -2.88
C LEU A 212 7.13 -18.18 -2.41
N GLY A 213 7.21 -18.47 -1.11
CA GLY A 213 8.33 -19.21 -0.51
C GLY A 213 9.60 -18.40 -0.28
N LEU A 214 9.63 -17.12 -0.60
CA LEU A 214 10.74 -16.22 -0.26
C LEU A 214 10.67 -15.85 1.23
N LYS A 215 11.79 -15.98 1.97
CA LYS A 215 11.85 -15.75 3.41
C LYS A 215 11.72 -14.27 3.79
N ASN A 216 12.10 -13.39 2.88
CA ASN A 216 12.08 -11.94 3.03
C ASN A 216 10.91 -11.27 2.30
N VAL A 217 9.90 -12.06 1.90
CA VAL A 217 8.66 -11.56 1.31
C VAL A 217 7.47 -12.01 2.14
N HIS A 218 6.66 -11.06 2.58
CA HIS A 218 5.44 -11.27 3.34
C HIS A 218 4.25 -10.89 2.49
N LEU A 219 3.38 -11.87 2.23
CA LEU A 219 2.17 -11.69 1.41
C LEU A 219 0.94 -11.67 2.31
N SER A 220 0.02 -10.74 2.06
CA SER A 220 -1.28 -10.68 2.72
C SER A 220 -2.42 -10.59 1.70
N ALA A 221 -3.63 -10.89 2.10
CA ALA A 221 -4.77 -11.10 1.22
C ALA A 221 -5.62 -9.82 1.05
N HIS A 222 -4.99 -8.71 0.64
CA HIS A 222 -5.62 -7.41 0.39
C HIS A 222 -6.40 -6.91 1.62
N LEU A 223 -5.71 -6.85 2.76
CA LEU A 223 -6.27 -6.58 4.07
C LEU A 223 -6.17 -5.12 4.53
N ALA A 224 -5.39 -4.29 3.83
CA ALA A 224 -5.08 -2.92 4.26
C ALA A 224 -6.33 -2.06 4.57
N SER A 225 -7.43 -2.26 3.85
CA SER A 225 -8.72 -1.61 4.12
C SER A 225 -9.62 -2.37 5.09
N GLY A 226 -9.17 -3.47 5.69
CA GLY A 226 -9.96 -4.48 6.40
C GLY A 226 -10.46 -4.09 7.80
N THR A 227 -10.80 -2.83 8.07
CA THR A 227 -11.42 -2.41 9.33
C THR A 227 -12.94 -2.31 9.20
N ARG A 228 -13.68 -2.54 10.32
CA ARG A 228 -15.13 -2.34 10.36
C ARG A 228 -15.51 -0.93 9.88
N ARG A 229 -14.81 0.09 10.39
CA ARG A 229 -15.08 1.49 10.05
C ARG A 229 -14.89 1.78 8.57
N ALA A 230 -13.81 1.28 7.96
CA ALA A 230 -13.58 1.46 6.53
C ALA A 230 -14.67 0.76 5.70
N LYS A 231 -15.07 -0.46 6.07
CA LYS A 231 -16.16 -1.20 5.41
C LYS A 231 -17.50 -0.45 5.52
N GLU A 232 -17.82 0.08 6.69
CA GLU A 232 -19.00 0.92 6.90
C GLU A 232 -18.94 2.17 6.02
N ASN A 233 -17.83 2.91 6.03
CA ASN A 233 -17.64 4.11 5.21
C ASN A 233 -17.77 3.80 3.71
N MET A 234 -17.18 2.73 3.22
CA MET A 234 -17.31 2.29 1.82
C MET A 234 -18.76 1.95 1.47
N SER A 235 -19.54 1.39 2.40
CA SER A 235 -20.95 1.08 2.20
C SER A 235 -21.82 2.33 2.02
N TRP A 236 -21.38 3.47 2.50
CA TRP A 236 -22.09 4.75 2.39
C TRP A 236 -22.11 5.35 0.98
N VAL A 237 -21.43 4.75 -0.01
CA VAL A 237 -21.57 5.12 -1.43
C VAL A 237 -23.04 5.17 -1.88
N VAL A 238 -23.91 4.37 -1.25
CA VAL A 238 -25.37 4.38 -1.51
C VAL A 238 -25.99 5.77 -1.24
N ARG A 239 -25.49 6.51 -0.24
CA ARG A 239 -25.97 7.87 0.07
C ARG A 239 -25.60 8.85 -1.03
N ASP A 240 -24.42 8.71 -1.60
CA ASP A 240 -23.94 9.60 -2.65
C ASP A 240 -24.68 9.30 -3.95
N VAL A 241 -24.93 8.03 -4.26
CA VAL A 241 -25.83 7.63 -5.36
C VAL A 241 -27.23 8.20 -5.16
N TRP A 242 -27.77 8.13 -3.93
CA TRP A 242 -29.10 8.67 -3.65
C TRP A 242 -29.16 10.19 -3.86
N ARG A 243 -28.18 10.94 -3.37
CA ARG A 243 -28.09 12.40 -3.57
C ARG A 243 -28.05 12.79 -5.05
N GLU A 244 -27.31 12.04 -5.86
CA GLU A 244 -27.24 12.25 -7.30
C GLU A 244 -28.60 12.02 -7.97
N LEU A 245 -29.32 10.97 -7.55
CA LEU A 245 -30.66 10.69 -8.09
C LEU A 245 -31.72 11.73 -7.66
N GLU A 246 -31.60 12.29 -6.46
CA GLU A 246 -32.48 13.39 -6.00
C GLU A 246 -32.18 14.70 -6.72
N GLY A 247 -30.90 15.04 -6.93
CA GLY A 247 -30.48 16.23 -7.66
C GLY A 247 -30.81 16.20 -9.14
N ALA A 248 -31.00 15.03 -9.74
CA ALA A 248 -31.40 14.86 -11.12
C ALA A 248 -32.96 15.04 -11.34
N LYS A 249 -33.73 15.21 -10.25
CA LYS A 249 -35.19 15.42 -10.30
C LYS A 249 -35.57 16.91 -10.20
N THR A 250 -34.60 17.81 -10.03
CA THR A 250 -34.76 19.26 -10.05
C THR A 250 -34.23 19.84 -11.36
#